data_878c0172d94ebdd1069e2504869fd1d0
#
_entry.id   878c0172d94ebdd1069e2504869fd1d0
#
_cell.length_a   1.000
_cell.length_b   1.000
_cell.length_c   1.000
_cell.angle_alpha   90.00
_cell.angle_beta   90.00
_cell.angle_gamma   90.00
#
_symmetry.space_group_name_H-M   'P 1'
#
loop_
_entity.id
_entity.type
_entity.pdbx_description
1 polymer ?
#
loop_
_entity_poly.entity_id
_entity_poly.type
_entity_poly.pdbx_seq_one_letter_code
_entity_poly.pdbx_strand_id
1 'polypeptide(L)'
;MRGVWLGTATALVATVLAGAALAHARDPDTTAVDWRAVATVEDRQRLREWRDAWVKALAEARADPAGAAVLSADPALFNPDQVIRGEMLKPGAYRCRTYRLGGNGAERLAGTAPPPRALLSGAWTACRVEGEGPKRQFATDGVQRASGVLFDSTDSRTIFLGTLALGDEARPMPYGRDLRRDMAGFVERIGEARWRLVLPFPGFQSTLDVMEIVPA
;
A
#
# COMPACT_ATOMS: atom_id res chain seq x y z
N MET A 1 -79.36 42.62 -39.97
CA MET A 1 -78.41 43.07 -38.97
C MET A 1 -77.43 41.87 -38.74
N ARG A 2 -76.18 42.09 -39.12
CA ARG A 2 -75.20 41.02 -39.22
C ARG A 2 -74.35 41.00 -37.90
N GLY A 3 -74.40 39.87 -37.18
CA GLY A 3 -73.57 39.68 -36.01
C GLY A 3 -72.25 39.03 -36.42
N VAL A 4 -71.15 39.66 -36.03
CA VAL A 4 -69.75 39.15 -36.22
C VAL A 4 -69.34 38.40 -35.01
N TRP A 5 -68.95 37.17 -35.16
CA TRP A 5 -68.33 36.34 -34.13
C TRP A 5 -66.78 36.42 -34.22
N LEU A 6 -66.16 36.95 -33.19
CA LEU A 6 -64.71 36.93 -33.03
C LEU A 6 -64.32 35.66 -32.31
N GLY A 7 -63.64 34.81 -33.02
CA GLY A 7 -63.02 33.61 -32.42
C GLY A 7 -61.62 33.93 -31.86
N THR A 8 -61.44 33.76 -30.59
CA THR A 8 -60.11 33.82 -29.92
C THR A 8 -59.38 32.53 -30.07
N ALA A 9 -58.25 32.55 -30.80
CA ALA A 9 -57.34 31.42 -30.90
C ALA A 9 -56.35 31.45 -29.74
N THR A 10 -56.42 30.44 -28.87
CA THR A 10 -55.46 30.25 -27.78
C THR A 10 -54.27 29.47 -28.30
N ALA A 11 -53.11 30.10 -28.41
CA ALA A 11 -51.87 29.45 -28.77
C ALA A 11 -51.25 28.78 -27.53
N LEU A 12 -51.15 27.44 -27.54
CA LEU A 12 -50.43 26.65 -26.58
C LEU A 12 -48.92 26.68 -26.93
N VAL A 13 -48.12 27.37 -26.10
CA VAL A 13 -46.66 27.33 -26.16
C VAL A 13 -46.17 26.12 -25.40
N ALA A 14 -45.73 25.10 -26.12
CA ALA A 14 -45.06 23.93 -25.54
C ALA A 14 -43.59 24.26 -25.32
N THR A 15 -43.20 24.45 -24.05
CA THR A 15 -41.79 24.62 -23.64
C THR A 15 -41.13 23.26 -23.57
N VAL A 16 -40.28 22.93 -24.53
CA VAL A 16 -39.42 21.75 -24.52
C VAL A 16 -38.20 22.06 -23.61
N LEU A 17 -38.18 21.52 -22.40
CA LEU A 17 -37.03 21.50 -21.54
C LEU A 17 -36.05 20.46 -22.08
N ALA A 18 -35.04 20.90 -22.84
CA ALA A 18 -33.89 20.09 -23.21
C ALA A 18 -32.98 19.92 -21.97
N GLY A 19 -33.12 18.78 -21.27
CA GLY A 19 -32.20 18.36 -20.21
C GLY A 19 -30.86 18.03 -20.84
N ALA A 20 -29.88 18.92 -20.71
CA ALA A 20 -28.49 18.62 -21.03
C ALA A 20 -27.95 17.62 -19.96
N ALA A 21 -27.93 16.36 -20.31
CA ALA A 21 -27.16 15.36 -19.57
C ALA A 21 -25.66 15.70 -19.71
N LEU A 22 -25.07 16.25 -18.65
CA LEU A 22 -23.63 16.37 -18.55
C LEU A 22 -23.05 14.97 -18.48
N ALA A 23 -22.76 14.39 -19.64
CA ALA A 23 -21.90 13.23 -19.73
C ALA A 23 -20.52 13.67 -19.20
N HIS A 24 -20.18 13.24 -17.99
CA HIS A 24 -18.81 13.33 -17.50
C HIS A 24 -18.00 12.45 -18.43
N ALA A 25 -17.33 13.06 -19.39
CA ALA A 25 -16.30 12.41 -20.18
C ALA A 25 -15.24 11.93 -19.17
N ARG A 26 -15.18 10.62 -18.94
CA ARG A 26 -14.01 10.01 -18.31
C ARG A 26 -12.84 10.30 -19.22
N ASP A 27 -11.85 11.03 -18.68
CA ASP A 27 -10.61 11.31 -19.36
C ASP A 27 -9.95 9.95 -19.72
N PRO A 28 -9.74 9.62 -21.01
CA PRO A 28 -9.27 8.30 -21.42
C PRO A 28 -7.81 8.03 -21.07
N ASP A 29 -7.09 9.00 -20.46
CA ASP A 29 -5.64 8.91 -20.22
C ASP A 29 -5.27 8.46 -18.78
N THR A 30 -6.24 8.17 -17.94
CA THR A 30 -6.03 7.55 -16.62
C THR A 30 -6.46 6.09 -16.62
N THR A 31 -5.92 5.28 -17.49
CA THR A 31 -5.96 3.82 -17.31
C THR A 31 -5.10 3.51 -16.11
N ALA A 32 -5.70 3.47 -14.92
CA ALA A 32 -5.08 2.96 -13.72
C ALA A 32 -4.55 1.57 -14.06
N VAL A 33 -3.22 1.43 -14.12
CA VAL A 33 -2.60 0.12 -14.40
C VAL A 33 -3.04 -0.81 -13.28
N ASP A 34 -3.84 -1.81 -13.61
CA ASP A 34 -4.30 -2.78 -12.63
C ASP A 34 -3.07 -3.55 -12.11
N TRP A 35 -2.74 -3.34 -10.85
CA TRP A 35 -1.64 -4.05 -10.19
C TRP A 35 -1.77 -5.57 -10.30
N ARG A 36 -3.01 -6.09 -10.44
CA ARG A 36 -3.28 -7.52 -10.58
C ARG A 36 -2.73 -8.10 -11.88
N ALA A 37 -2.65 -7.30 -12.93
CA ALA A 37 -2.03 -7.69 -14.19
C ALA A 37 -0.49 -7.76 -14.11
N VAL A 38 0.11 -7.04 -13.14
CA VAL A 38 1.56 -6.99 -12.92
C VAL A 38 2.00 -8.03 -11.88
N ALA A 39 1.20 -8.22 -10.81
CA ALA A 39 1.56 -9.07 -9.68
C ALA A 39 1.74 -10.54 -10.08
N THR A 40 2.79 -11.18 -9.55
CA THR A 40 3.00 -12.63 -9.67
C THR A 40 1.85 -13.40 -8.97
N VAL A 41 1.75 -14.69 -9.23
CA VAL A 41 0.74 -15.55 -8.57
C VAL A 41 0.99 -15.60 -7.08
N GLU A 42 2.25 -15.76 -6.69
CA GLU A 42 2.73 -15.82 -5.31
C GLU A 42 2.41 -14.52 -4.56
N ASP A 43 2.66 -13.38 -5.18
CA ASP A 43 2.41 -12.09 -4.55
C ASP A 43 0.91 -11.78 -4.41
N ARG A 44 0.10 -12.19 -5.39
CA ARG A 44 -1.35 -12.12 -5.22
C ARG A 44 -1.84 -12.99 -4.05
N GLN A 45 -1.19 -14.13 -3.80
CA GLN A 45 -1.49 -14.95 -2.64
C GLN A 45 -1.05 -14.26 -1.33
N ARG A 46 0.18 -13.75 -1.23
CA ARG A 46 0.67 -12.97 -0.07
C ARG A 46 -0.28 -11.83 0.28
N LEU A 47 -0.73 -11.08 -0.73
CA LEU A 47 -1.67 -9.99 -0.55
C LEU A 47 -3.06 -10.45 -0.06
N ARG A 48 -3.54 -11.65 -0.42
CA ARG A 48 -4.79 -12.21 0.13
C ARG A 48 -4.64 -12.68 1.59
N GLU A 49 -3.49 -13.25 1.92
CA GLU A 49 -3.18 -13.84 3.22
C GLU A 49 -2.60 -12.81 4.23
N TRP A 50 -2.68 -11.52 3.92
CA TRP A 50 -2.09 -10.47 4.73
C TRP A 50 -2.53 -10.49 6.20
N ARG A 51 -3.80 -10.84 6.47
CA ARG A 51 -4.32 -10.88 7.84
C ARG A 51 -3.75 -12.06 8.63
N ASP A 52 -3.52 -13.18 7.97
CA ASP A 52 -2.89 -14.36 8.58
C ASP A 52 -1.44 -14.06 8.95
N ALA A 53 -0.72 -13.31 8.10
CA ALA A 53 0.62 -12.83 8.43
C ALA A 53 0.61 -11.96 9.70
N TRP A 54 -0.34 -11.01 9.83
CA TRP A 54 -0.49 -10.20 11.02
C TRP A 54 -0.78 -11.02 12.28
N VAL A 55 -1.76 -11.91 12.21
CA VAL A 55 -2.17 -12.75 13.36
C VAL A 55 -0.99 -13.58 13.85
N LYS A 56 -0.30 -14.25 12.94
CA LYS A 56 0.84 -15.09 13.26
C LYS A 56 2.01 -14.28 13.83
N ALA A 57 2.41 -13.22 13.15
CA ALA A 57 3.55 -12.40 13.54
C ALA A 57 3.34 -11.69 14.88
N LEU A 58 2.14 -11.15 15.13
CA LEU A 58 1.81 -10.51 16.40
C LEU A 58 1.74 -11.52 17.56
N ALA A 59 1.27 -12.74 17.32
CA ALA A 59 1.26 -13.78 18.35
C ALA A 59 2.69 -14.14 18.79
N GLU A 60 3.59 -14.34 17.85
CA GLU A 60 5.00 -14.59 18.11
C GLU A 60 5.68 -13.42 18.82
N ALA A 61 5.47 -12.19 18.36
CA ALA A 61 6.06 -10.99 18.96
C ALA A 61 5.55 -10.73 20.38
N ARG A 62 4.29 -11.00 20.69
CA ARG A 62 3.73 -10.86 22.04
C ARG A 62 4.26 -11.92 23.02
N ALA A 63 4.64 -13.09 22.54
CA ALA A 63 5.24 -14.14 23.36
C ALA A 63 6.65 -13.82 23.83
N ASP A 64 7.33 -12.88 23.16
CA ASP A 64 8.65 -12.35 23.56
C ASP A 64 8.48 -11.05 24.35
N PRO A 65 8.96 -10.93 25.60
CA PRO A 65 8.83 -9.70 26.39
C PRO A 65 9.38 -8.46 25.71
N ALA A 66 10.50 -8.57 24.98
CA ALA A 66 11.05 -7.44 24.24
C ALA A 66 10.17 -7.04 23.05
N GLY A 67 9.63 -8.02 22.34
CA GLY A 67 8.65 -7.79 21.26
C GLY A 67 7.36 -7.16 21.78
N ALA A 68 6.81 -7.67 22.88
CA ALA A 68 5.62 -7.13 23.52
C ALA A 68 5.80 -5.65 23.92
N ALA A 69 6.97 -5.29 24.45
CA ALA A 69 7.29 -3.91 24.80
C ALA A 69 7.29 -2.98 23.57
N VAL A 70 7.87 -3.41 22.44
CA VAL A 70 7.87 -2.64 21.19
C VAL A 70 6.46 -2.47 20.65
N LEU A 71 5.66 -3.53 20.65
CA LEU A 71 4.26 -3.46 20.18
C LEU A 71 3.42 -2.49 21.02
N SER A 72 3.62 -2.49 22.34
CA SER A 72 2.91 -1.63 23.28
C SER A 72 3.32 -0.16 23.18
N ALA A 73 4.57 0.11 22.79
CA ALA A 73 5.08 1.47 22.63
C ALA A 73 4.44 2.20 21.44
N ASP A 74 3.95 1.48 20.44
CA ASP A 74 3.33 2.07 19.25
C ASP A 74 2.13 1.25 18.76
N PRO A 75 1.00 1.31 19.46
CA PRO A 75 -0.19 0.57 19.08
C PRO A 75 -0.74 0.91 17.70
N ALA A 76 -0.58 2.16 17.25
CA ALA A 76 -1.09 2.59 15.95
C ALA A 76 -0.33 1.92 14.79
N LEU A 77 0.99 1.75 14.92
CA LEU A 77 1.82 1.11 13.90
C LEU A 77 1.49 -0.39 13.76
N PHE A 78 1.21 -1.06 14.89
CA PHE A 78 1.04 -2.51 14.96
C PHE A 78 -0.40 -3.00 15.06
N ASN A 79 -1.39 -2.11 14.90
CA ASN A 79 -2.80 -2.50 14.82
C ASN A 79 -3.22 -2.66 13.34
N PRO A 80 -3.52 -3.89 12.85
CA PRO A 80 -3.92 -4.11 11.47
C PRO A 80 -5.20 -3.38 11.05
N ASP A 81 -6.03 -2.98 12.02
CA ASP A 81 -7.30 -2.30 11.77
C ASP A 81 -7.19 -0.77 11.88
N GLN A 82 -6.01 -0.25 12.25
CA GLN A 82 -5.73 1.19 12.29
C GLN A 82 -5.41 1.70 10.88
N VAL A 83 -6.43 2.19 10.16
CA VAL A 83 -6.29 2.75 8.82
C VAL A 83 -7.11 4.03 8.71
N ILE A 84 -6.49 5.08 8.20
CA ILE A 84 -7.13 6.37 7.94
C ILE A 84 -7.31 6.51 6.43
N ARG A 85 -8.55 6.72 6.00
CA ARG A 85 -8.88 6.96 4.59
C ARG A 85 -8.40 8.34 4.14
N GLY A 86 -8.21 8.50 2.86
CA GLY A 86 -7.88 9.76 2.23
C GLY A 86 -6.48 9.81 1.63
N GLU A 87 -5.75 10.88 1.87
CA GLU A 87 -4.46 11.13 1.21
C GLU A 87 -3.45 10.00 1.40
N MET A 88 -3.04 9.43 0.27
CA MET A 88 -1.99 8.42 0.21
C MET A 88 -0.61 9.09 0.12
N LEU A 89 0.43 8.27 0.22
CA LEU A 89 1.82 8.70 0.19
C LEU A 89 2.13 9.46 -1.12
N LYS A 90 2.46 10.75 -1.01
CA LYS A 90 2.76 11.63 -2.16
C LYS A 90 4.23 11.52 -2.59
N PRO A 91 4.60 11.98 -3.78
CA PRO A 91 6.00 12.17 -4.14
C PRO A 91 6.72 13.06 -3.15
N GLY A 92 7.93 12.66 -2.76
CA GLY A 92 8.72 13.39 -1.77
C GLY A 92 9.79 12.54 -1.08
N ALA A 93 10.55 13.19 -0.22
CA ALA A 93 11.54 12.58 0.65
C ALA A 93 10.91 12.18 1.99
N TYR A 94 11.29 11.01 2.47
CA TYR A 94 10.78 10.42 3.71
C TYR A 94 11.91 9.77 4.50
N ARG A 95 11.61 9.41 5.75
CA ARG A 95 12.40 8.49 6.57
C ARG A 95 11.59 7.22 6.78
N CYS A 96 12.26 6.08 6.65
CA CYS A 96 11.66 4.77 6.78
C CYS A 96 12.36 3.96 7.87
N ARG A 97 11.59 3.17 8.62
CA ARG A 97 12.10 2.24 9.62
C ARG A 97 11.35 0.93 9.52
N THR A 98 12.05 -0.16 9.29
CA THR A 98 11.44 -1.49 9.16
C THR A 98 11.46 -2.23 10.48
N TYR A 99 10.32 -2.81 10.82
CA TYR A 99 10.14 -3.76 11.91
C TYR A 99 9.85 -5.13 11.30
N ARG A 100 10.64 -6.14 11.68
CA ARG A 100 10.48 -7.52 11.24
C ARG A 100 9.86 -8.33 12.35
N LEU A 101 8.69 -8.91 12.10
CA LEU A 101 7.89 -9.64 13.07
C LEU A 101 7.79 -11.11 12.68
N GLY A 102 7.98 -11.96 13.69
CA GLY A 102 7.94 -13.41 13.52
C GLY A 102 9.14 -13.97 12.78
N GLY A 103 9.50 -15.20 13.07
CA GLY A 103 10.54 -15.93 12.34
C GLY A 103 9.94 -16.83 11.27
N ASN A 104 10.49 -16.85 10.06
CA ASN A 104 10.08 -17.78 9.00
C ASN A 104 10.59 -19.21 9.17
N GLY A 105 11.15 -19.55 10.32
CA GLY A 105 11.62 -20.90 10.68
C GLY A 105 12.96 -21.31 10.08
N ALA A 106 13.54 -20.55 9.15
CA ALA A 106 14.81 -20.90 8.50
C ALA A 106 15.99 -20.90 9.49
N GLU A 107 15.95 -20.07 10.54
CA GLU A 107 17.00 -20.01 11.56
C GLU A 107 16.86 -21.06 12.66
N ARG A 108 15.73 -21.76 12.74
CA ARG A 108 15.51 -22.83 13.74
C ARG A 108 16.28 -24.12 13.46
N LEU A 109 16.85 -24.27 12.28
CA LEU A 109 17.63 -25.47 11.89
C LEU A 109 19.07 -25.46 12.40
N ALA A 110 19.56 -24.33 12.91
CA ALA A 110 20.96 -24.21 13.37
C ALA A 110 21.12 -24.35 14.89
N GLY A 111 20.56 -25.31 15.50
CA GLY A 111 20.66 -25.86 16.88
C GLY A 111 21.59 -25.27 17.96
N THR A 112 22.26 -24.17 17.73
CA THR A 112 23.28 -23.58 18.63
C THR A 112 23.13 -22.05 18.83
N ALA A 113 22.24 -21.38 18.14
CA ALA A 113 22.00 -19.93 18.31
C ALA A 113 20.85 -19.67 19.31
N PRO A 114 20.89 -18.57 20.09
CA PRO A 114 19.75 -18.15 20.88
C PRO A 114 18.53 -17.98 19.94
N PRO A 115 17.31 -18.26 20.43
CA PRO A 115 16.12 -18.14 19.59
C PRO A 115 16.09 -16.74 18.97
N PRO A 116 15.83 -16.62 17.65
CA PRO A 116 15.76 -15.34 17.00
C PRO A 116 14.67 -14.50 17.70
N ARG A 117 14.95 -13.22 17.90
CA ARG A 117 13.96 -12.31 18.48
C ARG A 117 12.71 -12.29 17.60
N ALA A 118 11.57 -12.44 18.22
CA ALA A 118 10.29 -12.45 17.50
C ALA A 118 9.93 -11.08 16.90
N LEU A 119 10.64 -10.01 17.29
CA LEU A 119 10.55 -8.69 16.70
C LEU A 119 11.94 -8.03 16.67
N LEU A 120 12.32 -7.56 15.48
CA LEU A 120 13.53 -6.77 15.26
C LEU A 120 13.14 -5.42 14.69
N SER A 121 13.68 -4.33 15.27
CA SER A 121 13.54 -2.98 14.72
C SER A 121 14.83 -2.55 14.05
N GLY A 122 14.74 -2.11 12.79
CA GLY A 122 15.85 -1.52 12.04
C GLY A 122 16.16 -0.09 12.47
N ALA A 123 17.25 0.46 11.93
CA ALA A 123 17.53 1.89 12.01
C ALA A 123 16.62 2.68 11.05
N TRP A 124 16.51 3.99 11.30
CA TRP A 124 15.94 4.91 10.33
C TRP A 124 16.86 5.05 9.12
N THR A 125 16.28 4.97 7.93
CA THR A 125 16.98 5.19 6.66
C THR A 125 16.20 6.19 5.82
N ALA A 126 16.85 6.84 4.87
CA ALA A 126 16.16 7.65 3.89
C ALA A 126 15.32 6.74 2.95
N CYS A 127 14.18 7.26 2.54
CA CYS A 127 13.36 6.65 1.50
C CYS A 127 12.66 7.74 0.70
N ARG A 128 12.17 7.41 -0.49
CA ARG A 128 11.55 8.38 -1.38
C ARG A 128 10.43 7.78 -2.20
N VAL A 129 9.52 8.65 -2.56
CA VAL A 129 8.48 8.40 -3.58
C VAL A 129 8.72 9.35 -4.74
N GLU A 130 8.77 8.83 -5.95
CA GLU A 130 9.02 9.59 -7.17
C GLU A 130 7.92 9.31 -8.22
N GLY A 131 7.70 10.26 -9.12
CA GLY A 131 6.68 10.18 -10.17
C GLY A 131 5.33 10.75 -9.72
N GLU A 132 4.42 10.87 -10.66
CA GLU A 132 3.08 11.41 -10.47
C GLU A 132 2.02 10.41 -10.93
N GLY A 133 0.75 10.70 -10.56
CA GLY A 133 -0.39 9.89 -10.96
C GLY A 133 -0.53 8.57 -10.19
N PRO A 134 -1.26 7.62 -10.74
CA PRO A 134 -1.68 6.39 -10.05
C PRO A 134 -0.57 5.34 -9.89
N LYS A 135 0.61 5.60 -10.45
CA LYS A 135 1.77 4.71 -10.43
C LYS A 135 3.03 5.48 -10.09
N ARG A 136 3.57 5.27 -8.89
CA ARG A 136 4.75 5.97 -8.37
C ARG A 136 5.85 5.00 -8.00
N GLN A 137 7.11 5.45 -8.11
CA GLN A 137 8.26 4.66 -7.65
C GLN A 137 8.46 4.86 -6.15
N PHE A 138 8.77 3.79 -5.43
CA PHE A 138 9.18 3.83 -4.04
C PHE A 138 10.53 3.14 -3.88
N ALA A 139 11.44 3.77 -3.16
CA ALA A 139 12.74 3.19 -2.86
C ALA A 139 13.21 3.58 -1.46
N THR A 140 13.91 2.65 -0.80
CA THR A 140 14.62 2.89 0.46
C THR A 140 16.12 2.84 0.25
N ASP A 141 16.87 3.52 1.11
CA ASP A 141 18.32 3.41 1.19
C ASP A 141 18.73 2.32 2.20
N GLY A 142 20.03 2.01 2.25
CA GLY A 142 20.64 1.05 3.16
C GLY A 142 21.16 -0.21 2.49
N VAL A 143 21.50 -1.24 3.30
CA VAL A 143 22.07 -2.51 2.83
C VAL A 143 21.00 -3.40 2.22
N GLN A 144 19.80 -3.39 2.77
CA GLN A 144 18.62 -4.09 2.24
C GLN A 144 17.60 -3.03 1.81
N ARG A 145 17.48 -2.83 0.51
CA ARG A 145 16.67 -1.75 -0.06
C ARG A 145 15.42 -2.31 -0.72
N ALA A 146 14.27 -1.89 -0.23
CA ALA A 146 13.02 -2.10 -0.95
C ALA A 146 12.98 -1.13 -2.14
N SER A 147 12.71 -1.64 -3.34
CA SER A 147 12.56 -0.84 -4.54
C SER A 147 11.42 -1.38 -5.39
N GLY A 148 10.48 -0.54 -5.76
CA GLY A 148 9.31 -1.00 -6.51
C GLY A 148 8.35 0.12 -6.87
N VAL A 149 7.14 -0.28 -7.19
CA VAL A 149 6.08 0.58 -7.69
C VAL A 149 4.90 0.57 -6.74
N LEU A 150 4.39 1.75 -6.46
CA LEU A 150 3.12 1.98 -5.77
C LEU A 150 2.01 2.13 -6.80
N PHE A 151 0.94 1.36 -6.67
CA PHE A 151 -0.25 1.40 -7.50
C PHE A 151 -1.43 1.85 -6.65
N ASP A 152 -2.10 2.92 -7.04
CA ASP A 152 -3.32 3.33 -6.35
C ASP A 152 -4.40 2.23 -6.50
N SER A 153 -5.04 1.88 -5.41
CA SER A 153 -5.99 0.77 -5.35
C SER A 153 -7.32 1.17 -4.73
N THR A 154 -7.31 1.65 -3.49
CA THR A 154 -8.51 2.12 -2.78
C THR A 154 -8.22 3.44 -2.08
N ASP A 155 -9.25 4.05 -1.46
CA ASP A 155 -9.11 5.24 -0.63
C ASP A 155 -8.33 5.04 0.67
N SER A 156 -7.95 3.81 0.98
CA SER A 156 -7.27 3.42 2.20
C SER A 156 -5.99 2.61 1.98
N ARG A 157 -5.74 2.14 0.75
CA ARG A 157 -4.58 1.29 0.42
C ARG A 157 -4.01 1.59 -0.96
N THR A 158 -2.70 1.72 -1.01
CA THR A 158 -1.88 1.71 -2.24
C THR A 158 -1.09 0.40 -2.26
N ILE A 159 -1.14 -0.36 -3.35
CA ILE A 159 -0.41 -1.62 -3.48
C ILE A 159 1.05 -1.33 -3.85
N PHE A 160 1.96 -1.99 -3.16
CA PHE A 160 3.39 -2.02 -3.48
C PHE A 160 3.75 -3.35 -4.13
N LEU A 161 4.39 -3.29 -5.28
CA LEU A 161 5.05 -4.43 -5.94
C LEU A 161 6.50 -4.05 -6.22
N GLY A 162 7.43 -4.82 -5.72
CA GLY A 162 8.84 -4.49 -5.83
C GLY A 162 9.76 -5.66 -5.53
N THR A 163 11.01 -5.34 -5.31
CA THR A 163 12.07 -6.32 -5.02
C THR A 163 12.97 -5.82 -3.89
N LEU A 164 13.61 -6.76 -3.22
CA LEU A 164 14.67 -6.48 -2.26
C LEU A 164 16.02 -6.43 -3.00
N ALA A 165 16.63 -5.24 -3.06
CA ALA A 165 17.99 -5.07 -3.51
C ALA A 165 18.97 -5.21 -2.34
N LEU A 166 20.10 -5.87 -2.58
CA LEU A 166 21.17 -6.08 -1.59
C LEU A 166 22.26 -5.01 -1.73
N GLY A 167 23.09 -4.86 -0.70
CA GLY A 167 24.04 -3.76 -0.57
C GLY A 167 25.09 -3.65 -1.69
N ASP A 168 25.48 -4.77 -2.28
CA ASP A 168 26.44 -4.87 -3.36
C ASP A 168 25.85 -4.68 -4.77
N GLU A 169 24.51 -4.59 -4.88
CA GLU A 169 23.85 -4.40 -6.16
C GLU A 169 23.75 -2.91 -6.50
N ALA A 170 24.33 -2.53 -7.66
CA ALA A 170 24.24 -1.16 -8.17
C ALA A 170 22.81 -0.78 -8.60
N ARG A 171 22.01 -1.76 -9.01
CA ARG A 171 20.60 -1.59 -9.39
C ARG A 171 19.76 -2.75 -8.88
N PRO A 172 18.52 -2.49 -8.41
CA PRO A 172 17.59 -3.54 -8.06
C PRO A 172 17.32 -4.48 -9.23
N MET A 173 17.13 -5.76 -8.97
CA MET A 173 16.59 -6.68 -9.97
C MET A 173 15.18 -6.21 -10.39
N PRO A 174 14.77 -6.43 -11.64
CA PRO A 174 13.37 -6.24 -12.03
C PRO A 174 12.45 -7.14 -11.22
N TYR A 175 11.30 -6.60 -10.82
CA TYR A 175 10.22 -7.36 -10.19
C TYR A 175 9.79 -8.56 -11.06
N GLY A 176 9.50 -9.70 -10.44
CA GLY A 176 9.17 -10.96 -11.11
C GLY A 176 10.37 -11.76 -11.61
N ARG A 177 11.60 -11.26 -11.41
CA ARG A 177 12.83 -11.96 -11.85
C ARG A 177 13.33 -12.98 -10.83
N ASP A 178 13.20 -12.66 -9.55
CA ASP A 178 13.56 -13.52 -8.43
C ASP A 178 12.44 -13.51 -7.40
N LEU A 179 11.56 -14.51 -7.47
CA LEU A 179 10.38 -14.64 -6.61
C LEU A 179 10.70 -14.67 -5.11
N ARG A 180 11.94 -15.02 -4.75
CA ARG A 180 12.39 -14.99 -3.35
C ARG A 180 12.69 -13.58 -2.85
N ARG A 181 13.05 -12.67 -3.76
CA ARG A 181 13.30 -11.26 -3.48
C ARG A 181 12.09 -10.38 -3.78
N ASP A 182 11.11 -10.90 -4.51
CA ASP A 182 9.89 -10.16 -4.79
C ASP A 182 9.17 -9.81 -3.49
N MET A 183 8.69 -8.59 -3.44
CA MET A 183 8.01 -8.00 -2.29
C MET A 183 6.65 -7.48 -2.76
N ALA A 184 5.61 -7.93 -2.11
CA ALA A 184 4.27 -7.41 -2.31
C ALA A 184 3.68 -6.96 -0.97
N GLY A 185 2.99 -5.85 -0.99
CA GLY A 185 2.40 -5.28 0.21
C GLY A 185 1.46 -4.13 -0.09
N PHE A 186 1.13 -3.39 0.92
CA PHE A 186 0.28 -2.21 0.77
C PHE A 186 0.70 -1.12 1.74
N VAL A 187 0.62 0.11 1.26
CA VAL A 187 0.78 1.31 2.08
C VAL A 187 -0.57 1.71 2.63
N GLU A 188 -0.60 1.99 3.93
CA GLU A 188 -1.74 2.48 4.68
C GLU A 188 -1.37 3.74 5.44
N ARG A 189 -2.27 4.70 5.51
CA ARG A 189 -2.15 5.87 6.39
C ARG A 189 -2.61 5.50 7.79
N ILE A 190 -1.79 5.78 8.80
CA ILE A 190 -2.08 5.46 10.21
C ILE A 190 -2.06 6.69 11.13
N GLY A 191 -1.69 7.85 10.61
CA GLY A 191 -1.65 9.13 11.32
C GLY A 191 -1.76 10.30 10.37
N GLU A 192 -1.69 11.53 10.86
CA GLU A 192 -1.81 12.75 10.06
C GLU A 192 -0.74 12.82 8.96
N ALA A 193 0.52 12.62 9.34
CA ALA A 193 1.67 12.57 8.43
C ALA A 193 2.48 11.27 8.67
N ARG A 194 1.78 10.13 8.74
CA ARG A 194 2.38 8.86 9.08
C ARG A 194 1.71 7.73 8.32
N TRP A 195 2.52 6.94 7.66
CA TRP A 195 2.10 5.77 6.89
C TRP A 195 2.88 4.53 7.33
N ARG A 196 2.38 3.38 6.96
CA ARG A 196 3.12 2.13 7.03
C ARG A 196 3.02 1.37 5.70
N LEU A 197 4.12 0.74 5.28
CA LEU A 197 4.12 -0.30 4.26
C LEU A 197 4.10 -1.64 4.98
N VAL A 198 3.10 -2.45 4.69
CA VAL A 198 2.91 -3.80 5.23
C VAL A 198 3.31 -4.81 4.18
N LEU A 199 4.26 -5.68 4.48
CA LEU A 199 4.79 -6.72 3.60
C LEU A 199 4.52 -8.09 4.24
N PRO A 200 3.43 -8.78 3.87
CA PRO A 200 3.12 -10.10 4.38
C PRO A 200 4.02 -11.16 3.75
N PHE A 201 4.51 -12.08 4.57
CA PHE A 201 5.34 -13.22 4.18
C PHE A 201 6.51 -12.85 3.25
N PRO A 202 7.36 -11.85 3.60
CA PRO A 202 8.52 -11.52 2.80
C PRO A 202 9.46 -12.72 2.74
N GLY A 203 10.21 -12.84 1.64
CA GLY A 203 10.87 -14.09 1.25
C GLY A 203 11.98 -14.63 2.18
N PHE A 204 12.50 -13.85 3.15
CA PHE A 204 13.73 -14.24 3.80
C PHE A 204 13.74 -14.33 5.32
N GLN A 205 13.19 -13.40 6.08
CA GLN A 205 13.60 -13.26 7.48
C GLN A 205 12.47 -13.14 8.49
N SER A 206 11.24 -12.99 8.04
CA SER A 206 10.12 -12.66 8.90
C SER A 206 8.81 -13.22 8.37
N THR A 207 7.83 -13.29 9.23
CA THR A 207 6.44 -13.59 8.85
C THR A 207 5.77 -12.33 8.31
N LEU A 208 6.17 -11.15 8.83
CA LEU A 208 5.61 -9.86 8.48
C LEU A 208 6.67 -8.77 8.63
N ASP A 209 6.85 -7.94 7.61
CA ASP A 209 7.56 -6.68 7.75
C ASP A 209 6.56 -5.52 7.81
N VAL A 210 6.76 -4.63 8.76
CA VAL A 210 6.04 -3.37 8.88
C VAL A 210 7.05 -2.24 8.78
N MET A 211 6.97 -1.47 7.73
CA MET A 211 7.84 -0.31 7.52
C MET A 211 7.07 0.96 7.84
N GLU A 212 7.50 1.64 8.88
CA GLU A 212 7.02 2.97 9.22
C GLU A 212 7.59 4.00 8.23
N ILE A 213 6.77 4.96 7.80
CA ILE A 213 7.12 6.01 6.83
C ILE A 213 6.64 7.34 7.39
N VAL A 214 7.56 8.29 7.55
CA VAL A 214 7.29 9.65 8.00
C VAL A 214 8.02 10.66 7.12
N PRO A 215 7.58 11.91 7.01
CA PRO A 215 8.31 12.97 6.29
C PRO A 215 9.76 13.11 6.79
N ALA A 216 10.67 13.49 5.87
CA ALA A 216 12.10 13.65 6.15
C ALA A 216 12.38 14.86 7.05
#